data_f50cb30b98968330336e1b4bbca45971
#
_entry.id   f50cb30b98968330336e1b4bbca45971
#
_cell.length_a   1.000
_cell.length_b   1.000
_cell.length_c   1.000
_cell.angle_alpha   90.00
_cell.angle_beta   90.00
_cell.angle_gamma   90.00
#
_symmetry.space_group_name_H-M   'P 1'
#
loop_
_entity.id
_entity.type
_entity.pdbx_description
1 polymer ?
#
loop_
_entity_poly.entity_id
_entity_poly.type
_entity_poly.pdbx_seq_one_letter_code
_entity_poly.pdbx_strand_id
1 'polypeptide(L)'
;MFNGDLDEDCCVMEAVLSQLTYKSGADRYKLCPTRKGNGSILYGNTWRSFLKYGEPDAATGIRPMICRNKDPDAVGKYLSKAQEIYPHLQEIFEEFRDYHFSTFDFSHVMMNRNYDVDWHFDAGNIGESVVIAMGDFTGGSTQIKDGTGVITNLDSHNNPQQFDGSKIEHRVEPFEGERYSLVFFKN
;
A
#
# COMPACT_ATOMS: atom_id res chain seq x y z
N MET A 1 -5.30 -22.34 -1.44
CA MET A 1 -5.77 -21.57 -2.61
C MET A 1 -4.64 -21.40 -3.61
N PHE A 2 -3.45 -21.06 -3.15
CA PHE A 2 -2.23 -20.95 -3.93
C PHE A 2 -1.52 -22.30 -4.06
N ASN A 3 -0.68 -22.47 -5.09
CA ASN A 3 0.03 -23.72 -5.37
C ASN A 3 1.56 -23.58 -5.39
N GLY A 4 2.07 -22.34 -5.27
CA GLY A 4 3.49 -22.00 -5.29
C GLY A 4 4.05 -21.68 -6.67
N ASP A 5 3.27 -21.79 -7.73
CA ASP A 5 3.60 -21.18 -9.02
C ASP A 5 3.26 -19.70 -8.98
N LEU A 6 4.26 -18.83 -9.09
CA LEU A 6 4.10 -17.40 -8.86
C LEU A 6 3.17 -16.76 -9.90
N ASP A 7 3.25 -17.16 -11.17
CA ASP A 7 2.40 -16.58 -12.22
C ASP A 7 0.94 -17.01 -12.06
N GLU A 8 0.70 -18.29 -11.77
CA GLU A 8 -0.65 -18.79 -11.50
C GLU A 8 -1.23 -18.15 -10.23
N ASP A 9 -0.43 -18.04 -9.17
CA ASP A 9 -0.84 -17.47 -7.90
C ASP A 9 -1.09 -15.95 -8.00
N CYS A 10 -0.36 -15.23 -8.87
CA CYS A 10 -0.65 -13.84 -9.21
C CYS A 10 -2.00 -13.70 -9.93
N CYS A 11 -2.34 -14.60 -10.85
CA CYS A 11 -3.66 -14.61 -11.49
C CYS A 11 -4.79 -14.83 -10.47
N VAL A 12 -4.60 -15.74 -9.52
CA VAL A 12 -5.55 -15.99 -8.43
C VAL A 12 -5.69 -14.74 -7.55
N MET A 13 -4.58 -14.11 -7.18
CA MET A 13 -4.58 -12.89 -6.37
C MET A 13 -5.24 -11.72 -7.12
N GLU A 14 -4.97 -11.55 -8.40
CA GLU A 14 -5.63 -10.54 -9.24
C GLU A 14 -7.16 -10.73 -9.23
N ALA A 15 -7.64 -11.96 -9.39
CA ALA A 15 -9.05 -12.26 -9.32
C ALA A 15 -9.67 -11.87 -7.95
N VAL A 16 -8.96 -12.08 -6.85
CA VAL A 16 -9.38 -11.62 -5.52
C VAL A 16 -9.43 -10.09 -5.47
N LEU A 17 -8.36 -9.41 -5.90
CA LEU A 17 -8.26 -7.95 -5.85
C LEU A 17 -9.30 -7.26 -6.75
N SER A 18 -9.66 -7.85 -7.89
CA SER A 18 -10.65 -7.30 -8.82
C SER A 18 -12.05 -7.18 -8.22
N GLN A 19 -12.38 -7.98 -7.21
CA GLN A 19 -13.68 -7.97 -6.55
C GLN A 19 -13.79 -6.94 -5.43
N LEU A 20 -12.68 -6.26 -5.07
CA LEU A 20 -12.68 -5.28 -3.99
C LEU A 20 -13.18 -3.93 -4.46
N THR A 21 -13.77 -3.16 -3.54
CA THR A 21 -14.22 -1.79 -3.80
C THR A 21 -13.14 -0.80 -3.43
N TYR A 22 -12.44 -0.28 -4.44
CA TYR A 22 -11.42 0.75 -4.28
C TYR A 22 -12.02 2.14 -4.15
N LYS A 23 -11.45 2.95 -3.26
CA LYS A 23 -11.84 4.35 -3.07
C LYS A 23 -10.62 5.24 -3.21
N SER A 24 -10.73 6.26 -4.05
CA SER A 24 -9.75 7.34 -4.08
C SER A 24 -9.90 8.21 -2.83
N GLY A 25 -8.82 8.40 -2.08
CA GLY A 25 -8.75 9.39 -1.01
C GLY A 25 -8.27 10.74 -1.55
N ALA A 26 -8.79 11.86 -1.01
CA ALA A 26 -8.42 13.20 -1.46
C ALA A 26 -6.90 13.49 -1.36
N ASP A 27 -6.23 12.92 -0.37
CA ASP A 27 -4.78 13.10 -0.20
C ASP A 27 -3.96 12.26 -1.19
N ARG A 28 -4.47 11.09 -1.58
CA ARG A 28 -3.84 10.26 -2.59
C ARG A 28 -4.04 10.79 -4.00
N TYR A 29 -5.14 11.49 -4.26
CA TYR A 29 -5.36 12.18 -5.53
C TYR A 29 -4.29 13.24 -5.83
N LYS A 30 -3.68 13.83 -4.82
CA LYS A 30 -2.56 14.76 -4.98
C LYS A 30 -1.29 14.09 -5.49
N LEU A 31 -1.09 12.81 -5.14
CA LEU A 31 0.05 12.01 -5.59
C LEU A 31 -0.19 11.33 -6.94
N CYS A 32 -1.46 11.21 -7.35
CA CYS A 32 -1.86 10.55 -8.60
C CYS A 32 -2.98 11.32 -9.32
N PRO A 33 -2.71 12.56 -9.80
CA PRO A 33 -3.75 13.44 -10.35
C PRO A 33 -4.30 12.98 -11.70
N THR A 34 -3.60 12.12 -12.42
CA THR A 34 -3.95 11.71 -13.78
C THR A 34 -4.93 10.54 -13.85
N ARG A 35 -5.06 9.77 -12.77
CA ARG A 35 -5.85 8.54 -12.74
C ARG A 35 -7.09 8.66 -11.84
N LYS A 36 -8.14 9.29 -12.37
CA LYS A 36 -9.43 9.40 -11.69
C LYS A 36 -10.14 8.05 -11.60
N GLY A 37 -10.76 7.77 -10.45
CA GLY A 37 -11.51 6.54 -10.22
C GLY A 37 -10.69 5.35 -9.74
N ASN A 38 -9.38 5.51 -9.65
CA ASN A 38 -8.48 4.51 -9.11
C ASN A 38 -8.38 4.65 -7.60
N GLY A 39 -7.96 3.61 -6.93
CA GLY A 39 -7.99 3.65 -5.50
C GLY A 39 -6.98 2.75 -4.85
N SER A 40 -6.91 2.91 -3.54
CA SER A 40 -6.16 2.02 -2.69
C SER A 40 -6.93 1.69 -1.43
N ILE A 41 -6.62 0.54 -0.88
CA ILE A 41 -7.21 0.00 0.33
C ILE A 41 -6.07 -0.37 1.26
N LEU A 42 -6.09 0.19 2.48
CA LEU A 42 -5.16 -0.23 3.53
C LEU A 42 -5.79 -1.35 4.34
N TYR A 43 -5.09 -2.46 4.44
CA TYR A 43 -5.38 -3.60 5.27
C TYR A 43 -4.34 -3.67 6.42
N GLY A 44 -4.78 -3.97 7.63
CA GLY A 44 -3.91 -4.04 8.80
C GLY A 44 -4.44 -3.22 9.98
N ASN A 45 -3.96 -3.50 11.18
CA ASN A 45 -4.35 -2.74 12.35
C ASN A 45 -3.79 -1.33 12.29
N THR A 46 -4.62 -0.32 12.46
CA THR A 46 -4.21 1.07 12.37
C THR A 46 -4.62 1.86 13.60
N TRP A 47 -3.71 2.65 14.12
CA TRP A 47 -3.98 3.64 15.16
C TRP A 47 -4.44 4.99 14.58
N ARG A 48 -4.25 5.22 13.25
CA ARG A 48 -4.61 6.47 12.56
C ARG A 48 -6.09 6.61 12.21
N SER A 49 -6.92 5.62 12.46
CA SER A 49 -8.35 5.66 12.07
C SER A 49 -9.17 6.75 12.75
N PHE A 50 -8.60 7.55 13.66
CA PHE A 50 -9.32 8.52 14.47
C PHE A 50 -8.63 9.88 14.61
N LEU A 51 -8.13 10.44 13.51
CA LEU A 51 -7.72 11.83 13.49
C LEU A 51 -8.99 12.71 13.46
N LYS A 52 -9.21 13.46 14.53
CA LYS A 52 -10.23 14.52 14.60
C LYS A 52 -9.51 15.86 14.51
N TYR A 53 -10.04 16.76 13.69
CA TYR A 53 -9.63 18.14 13.77
C TYR A 53 -10.18 18.77 15.04
N GLY A 54 -9.33 19.40 15.85
CA GLY A 54 -9.71 20.22 16.98
C GLY A 54 -10.39 21.52 16.52
N GLU A 55 -10.86 22.29 17.48
CA GLU A 55 -11.34 23.65 17.21
C GLU A 55 -10.21 24.50 16.62
N PRO A 56 -10.51 25.45 15.72
CA PRO A 56 -9.51 26.37 15.20
C PRO A 56 -8.83 27.13 16.32
N ASP A 57 -7.52 27.24 16.27
CA ASP A 57 -6.79 28.17 17.12
C ASP A 57 -7.27 29.61 16.86
N ALA A 58 -7.63 30.33 17.92
CA ALA A 58 -8.23 31.67 17.82
C ALA A 58 -7.31 32.72 17.18
N ALA A 59 -6.00 32.51 17.25
CA ALA A 59 -5.01 33.46 16.71
C ALA A 59 -4.61 33.15 15.28
N THR A 60 -4.57 31.87 14.91
CA THR A 60 -4.04 31.41 13.59
C THR A 60 -5.12 30.89 12.65
N GLY A 61 -6.31 30.56 13.18
CA GLY A 61 -7.36 29.87 12.42
C GLY A 61 -7.03 28.42 12.02
N ILE A 62 -5.86 27.93 12.41
CA ILE A 62 -5.40 26.58 12.10
C ILE A 62 -6.09 25.59 13.04
N ARG A 63 -6.70 24.56 12.48
CA ARG A 63 -7.26 23.44 13.22
C ARG A 63 -6.16 22.42 13.54
N PRO A 64 -5.76 22.26 14.80
CA PRO A 64 -4.81 21.23 15.16
C PRO A 64 -5.40 19.84 14.89
N MET A 65 -4.59 18.97 14.35
CA MET A 65 -4.95 17.56 14.18
C MET A 65 -4.83 16.87 15.56
N ILE A 66 -5.95 16.47 16.11
CA ILE A 66 -5.99 15.77 17.40
C ILE A 66 -6.19 14.28 17.12
N CYS A 67 -5.24 13.47 17.55
CA CYS A 67 -5.46 12.03 17.63
C CYS A 67 -6.58 11.79 18.69
N ARG A 68 -7.68 11.17 18.28
CA ARG A 68 -8.80 10.86 19.19
C ARG A 68 -8.42 9.90 20.30
N ASN A 69 -7.38 9.13 20.11
CA ASN A 69 -6.96 8.13 21.07
C ASN A 69 -5.57 8.47 21.57
N LYS A 70 -5.54 9.06 22.76
CA LYS A 70 -4.30 9.31 23.50
C LYS A 70 -3.86 8.09 24.33
N ASP A 71 -4.58 6.95 24.18
CA ASP A 71 -4.24 5.74 24.89
C ASP A 71 -3.11 5.02 24.14
N PRO A 72 -1.86 5.06 24.63
CA PRO A 72 -0.74 4.37 24.01
C PRO A 72 -0.94 2.84 23.98
N ASP A 73 -1.78 2.29 24.86
CA ASP A 73 -2.12 0.87 24.88
C ASP A 73 -3.16 0.49 23.81
N ALA A 74 -3.76 1.46 23.15
CA ALA A 74 -4.69 1.24 22.06
C ALA A 74 -4.00 1.07 20.69
N VAL A 75 -2.71 1.30 20.61
CA VAL A 75 -1.91 1.13 19.38
C VAL A 75 -2.00 -0.32 18.90
N GLY A 76 -2.42 -0.50 17.65
CA GLY A 76 -2.59 -1.83 17.03
C GLY A 76 -3.87 -2.57 17.43
N LYS A 77 -4.77 -1.98 18.21
CA LYS A 77 -6.04 -2.62 18.64
C LYS A 77 -7.22 -2.36 17.69
N TYR A 78 -7.07 -1.47 16.72
CA TYR A 78 -8.16 -1.13 15.81
C TYR A 78 -7.97 -1.78 14.45
N LEU A 79 -8.97 -2.53 14.03
CA LEU A 79 -9.05 -3.07 12.69
C LEU A 79 -9.20 -1.92 11.67
N SER A 80 -8.50 -2.02 10.55
CA SER A 80 -8.81 -1.17 9.41
C SER A 80 -10.23 -1.46 8.91
N LYS A 81 -10.83 -0.50 8.22
CA LYS A 81 -12.15 -0.71 7.64
C LYS A 81 -12.15 -1.87 6.62
N ALA A 82 -11.03 -2.10 5.97
CA ALA A 82 -10.87 -3.23 5.07
C ALA A 82 -10.89 -4.57 5.79
N GLN A 83 -10.28 -4.68 6.97
CA GLN A 83 -10.34 -5.90 7.78
C GLN A 83 -11.77 -6.20 8.28
N GLU A 84 -12.54 -5.17 8.60
CA GLU A 84 -13.94 -5.33 8.98
C GLU A 84 -14.82 -5.83 7.83
N ILE A 85 -14.58 -5.33 6.61
CA ILE A 85 -15.37 -5.66 5.41
C ILE A 85 -14.91 -6.97 4.77
N TYR A 86 -13.61 -7.23 4.77
CA TYR A 86 -12.97 -8.35 4.09
C TYR A 86 -12.09 -9.16 5.06
N PRO A 87 -12.62 -9.73 6.14
CA PRO A 87 -11.81 -10.39 7.18
C PRO A 87 -11.01 -11.61 6.64
N HIS A 88 -11.48 -12.24 5.57
CA HIS A 88 -10.83 -13.39 4.94
C HIS A 88 -9.52 -13.04 4.20
N LEU A 89 -9.27 -11.77 3.90
CA LEU A 89 -8.03 -11.37 3.20
C LEU A 89 -6.77 -11.61 4.04
N GLN A 90 -6.86 -11.66 5.37
CA GLN A 90 -5.72 -11.97 6.21
C GLN A 90 -5.10 -13.32 5.86
N GLU A 91 -5.93 -14.36 5.82
CA GLU A 91 -5.49 -15.71 5.49
C GLU A 91 -4.93 -15.80 4.07
N ILE A 92 -5.55 -15.09 3.12
CA ILE A 92 -5.10 -15.05 1.72
C ILE A 92 -3.71 -14.39 1.62
N PHE A 93 -3.49 -13.26 2.31
CA PHE A 93 -2.20 -12.59 2.27
C PHE A 93 -1.09 -13.38 2.98
N GLU A 94 -1.43 -14.04 4.10
CA GLU A 94 -0.49 -14.91 4.81
C GLU A 94 -0.11 -16.11 3.95
N GLU A 95 -1.08 -16.79 3.32
CA GLU A 95 -0.84 -17.92 2.43
C GLU A 95 0.03 -17.50 1.23
N PHE A 96 -0.27 -16.36 0.58
CA PHE A 96 0.52 -15.84 -0.53
C PHE A 96 1.96 -15.52 -0.12
N ARG A 97 2.15 -14.84 1.03
CA ARG A 97 3.46 -14.55 1.59
C ARG A 97 4.24 -15.85 1.86
N ASP A 98 3.59 -16.87 2.44
CA ASP A 98 4.24 -18.11 2.83
C ASP A 98 4.80 -18.88 1.63
N TYR A 99 4.15 -18.80 0.48
CA TYR A 99 4.66 -19.39 -0.76
C TYR A 99 5.79 -18.57 -1.41
N HIS A 100 5.73 -17.25 -1.41
CA HIS A 100 6.56 -16.45 -2.32
C HIS A 100 7.64 -15.62 -1.63
N PHE A 101 7.47 -15.28 -0.35
CA PHE A 101 8.46 -14.54 0.45
C PHE A 101 8.31 -14.81 1.95
N SER A 102 8.34 -16.07 2.32
CA SER A 102 7.99 -16.62 3.65
C SER A 102 8.76 -16.04 4.83
N THR A 103 9.95 -15.48 4.61
CA THR A 103 10.74 -14.84 5.66
C THR A 103 10.32 -13.41 5.97
N PHE A 104 9.41 -12.82 5.15
CA PHE A 104 8.96 -11.47 5.34
C PHE A 104 7.76 -11.41 6.29
N ASP A 105 7.92 -10.67 7.38
CA ASP A 105 6.87 -10.43 8.35
C ASP A 105 6.24 -9.06 8.12
N PHE A 106 4.91 -8.99 8.06
CA PHE A 106 4.15 -7.78 7.77
C PHE A 106 3.03 -7.56 8.80
N SER A 107 2.64 -6.33 8.98
CA SER A 107 1.46 -5.94 9.77
C SER A 107 0.37 -5.29 8.91
N HIS A 108 0.75 -4.83 7.72
CA HIS A 108 -0.12 -4.09 6.81
C HIS A 108 0.09 -4.51 5.36
N VAL A 109 -0.98 -4.42 4.58
CA VAL A 109 -0.94 -4.57 3.12
C VAL A 109 -1.67 -3.38 2.49
N MET A 110 -0.97 -2.67 1.61
CA MET A 110 -1.60 -1.67 0.75
C MET A 110 -1.96 -2.32 -0.58
N MET A 111 -3.24 -2.36 -0.89
CA MET A 111 -3.77 -2.84 -2.15
C MET A 111 -4.07 -1.63 -3.04
N ASN A 112 -3.52 -1.59 -4.24
CA ASN A 112 -3.75 -0.51 -5.19
C ASN A 112 -4.33 -1.06 -6.49
N ARG A 113 -5.24 -0.30 -7.10
CA ARG A 113 -5.76 -0.55 -8.44
C ARG A 113 -5.52 0.67 -9.31
N ASN A 114 -4.81 0.49 -10.42
CA ASN A 114 -4.49 1.53 -11.41
C ASN A 114 -3.94 2.81 -10.76
N TYR A 115 -2.96 2.65 -9.88
CA TYR A 115 -2.42 3.72 -9.06
C TYR A 115 -0.94 3.94 -9.39
N ASP A 116 -0.63 5.00 -10.10
CA ASP A 116 0.72 5.49 -10.35
C ASP A 116 1.03 6.62 -9.37
N VAL A 117 2.04 6.44 -8.57
CA VAL A 117 2.47 7.38 -7.53
C VAL A 117 3.76 8.03 -7.96
N ASP A 118 3.83 9.37 -7.87
CA ASP A 118 5.05 10.12 -8.12
C ASP A 118 6.08 9.93 -6.97
N TRP A 119 7.28 10.48 -7.12
CA TRP A 119 8.37 10.36 -6.17
C TRP A 119 7.96 10.68 -4.74
N HIS A 120 8.17 9.73 -3.83
CA HIS A 120 7.81 9.85 -2.42
C HIS A 120 8.61 8.91 -1.53
N PHE A 121 8.47 9.11 -0.22
CA PHE A 121 8.93 8.20 0.82
C PHE A 121 7.73 7.69 1.61
N ASP A 122 7.77 6.44 2.00
CA ASP A 122 6.79 5.83 2.91
C ASP A 122 7.17 6.07 4.38
N ALA A 123 7.13 7.33 4.80
CA ALA A 123 7.65 7.79 6.11
C ALA A 123 7.02 7.10 7.34
N GLY A 124 5.91 6.36 7.17
CA GLY A 124 5.27 5.62 8.25
C GLY A 124 5.71 4.16 8.36
N ASN A 125 6.46 3.64 7.36
CA ASN A 125 6.86 2.25 7.34
C ASN A 125 8.10 2.00 8.23
N ILE A 126 8.17 0.83 8.83
CA ILE A 126 9.29 0.38 9.66
C ILE A 126 10.06 -0.69 8.90
N GLY A 127 11.27 -0.33 8.44
CA GLY A 127 12.12 -1.24 7.67
C GLY A 127 11.66 -1.43 6.23
N GLU A 128 11.96 -2.59 5.68
CA GLU A 128 11.69 -2.91 4.28
C GLU A 128 10.22 -3.20 4.02
N SER A 129 9.83 -3.03 2.77
CA SER A 129 8.53 -3.39 2.21
C SER A 129 8.73 -4.37 1.06
N VAL A 130 7.77 -5.25 0.82
CA VAL A 130 7.71 -6.09 -0.38
C VAL A 130 6.60 -5.56 -1.28
N VAL A 131 6.94 -5.24 -2.52
CA VAL A 131 5.98 -4.83 -3.56
C VAL A 131 5.90 -5.87 -4.65
N ILE A 132 4.69 -6.20 -5.07
CA ILE A 132 4.40 -7.02 -6.25
C ILE A 132 3.23 -6.41 -7.02
N ALA A 133 3.31 -6.44 -8.34
CA ALA A 133 2.24 -5.97 -9.23
C ALA A 133 1.77 -7.10 -10.13
N MET A 134 0.49 -7.08 -10.50
CA MET A 134 -0.16 -8.09 -11.33
C MET A 134 -1.25 -7.47 -12.20
N GLY A 135 -1.67 -8.16 -13.23
CA GLY A 135 -2.68 -7.70 -14.19
C GLY A 135 -2.13 -7.53 -15.60
N ASP A 136 -2.99 -7.11 -16.52
CA ASP A 136 -2.64 -6.88 -17.93
C ASP A 136 -2.26 -5.40 -18.15
N PHE A 137 -0.96 -5.11 -18.03
CA PHE A 137 -0.43 -3.75 -18.19
C PHE A 137 0.97 -3.75 -18.80
N THR A 138 1.37 -2.60 -19.37
CA THR A 138 2.70 -2.33 -19.89
C THR A 138 3.29 -1.09 -19.21
N GLY A 139 4.59 -1.06 -18.97
CA GLY A 139 5.25 -0.08 -18.11
C GLY A 139 5.02 -0.39 -16.64
N GLY A 140 4.93 0.61 -15.78
CA GLY A 140 4.53 0.45 -14.39
C GLY A 140 5.56 -0.18 -13.47
N SER A 141 6.83 -0.20 -13.85
CA SER A 141 7.95 -0.62 -13.00
C SER A 141 7.97 0.22 -11.71
N THR A 142 8.34 -0.39 -10.62
CA THR A 142 8.70 0.36 -9.42
C THR A 142 10.08 0.95 -9.61
N GLN A 143 10.18 2.27 -9.62
CA GLN A 143 11.46 2.97 -9.73
C GLN A 143 11.92 3.41 -8.35
N ILE A 144 13.18 3.14 -8.05
CA ILE A 144 13.86 3.62 -6.84
C ILE A 144 14.97 4.58 -7.23
N LYS A 145 15.23 5.56 -6.38
CA LYS A 145 16.30 6.55 -6.58
C LYS A 145 17.24 6.52 -5.38
N ASP A 146 18.51 6.28 -5.65
CA ASP A 146 19.54 6.29 -4.62
C ASP A 146 19.94 7.71 -4.19
N GLY A 147 20.80 7.82 -3.16
CA GLY A 147 21.27 9.09 -2.64
C GLY A 147 22.14 9.89 -3.64
N THR A 148 22.54 9.33 -4.76
CA THR A 148 23.27 10.00 -5.85
C THR A 148 22.35 10.47 -6.98
N GLY A 149 21.06 10.10 -6.92
CA GLY A 149 20.07 10.42 -7.95
C GLY A 149 19.97 9.39 -9.07
N VAL A 150 20.70 8.28 -8.97
CA VAL A 150 20.59 7.19 -9.96
C VAL A 150 19.27 6.46 -9.78
N ILE A 151 18.54 6.29 -10.88
CA ILE A 151 17.25 5.61 -10.91
C ILE A 151 17.46 4.16 -11.35
N THR A 152 16.90 3.24 -10.58
CA THR A 152 16.86 1.81 -10.86
C THR A 152 15.42 1.37 -11.02
N ASN A 153 15.13 0.62 -12.08
CA ASN A 153 13.83 -0.01 -12.29
C ASN A 153 13.82 -1.38 -11.58
N LEU A 154 12.87 -1.58 -10.70
CA LEU A 154 12.55 -2.86 -10.12
C LEU A 154 11.37 -3.44 -10.90
N ASP A 155 11.60 -4.55 -11.58
CA ASP A 155 10.54 -5.28 -12.26
C ASP A 155 9.69 -6.00 -11.20
N SER A 156 8.56 -5.39 -10.87
CA SER A 156 7.62 -5.92 -9.89
C SER A 156 6.43 -6.67 -10.52
N HIS A 157 6.39 -6.82 -11.85
CA HIS A 157 5.30 -7.54 -12.53
C HIS A 157 5.44 -9.04 -12.29
N ASN A 158 4.52 -9.62 -11.54
CA ASN A 158 4.55 -10.99 -11.05
C ASN A 158 5.91 -11.37 -10.39
N ASN A 159 6.57 -10.40 -9.77
CA ASN A 159 7.89 -10.56 -9.23
C ASN A 159 8.05 -9.73 -7.94
N PRO A 160 8.06 -10.36 -6.76
CA PRO A 160 8.21 -9.64 -5.51
C PRO A 160 9.54 -8.88 -5.44
N GLN A 161 9.48 -7.58 -5.17
CA GLN A 161 10.65 -6.71 -4.99
C GLN A 161 10.67 -6.18 -3.57
N GLN A 162 11.84 -6.17 -2.95
CA GLN A 162 12.02 -5.75 -1.57
C GLN A 162 12.96 -4.55 -1.46
N PHE A 163 12.53 -3.50 -0.76
CA PHE A 163 13.33 -2.29 -0.50
C PHE A 163 12.77 -1.51 0.69
N ASP A 164 13.60 -0.67 1.31
CA ASP A 164 13.20 0.21 2.40
C ASP A 164 12.59 1.51 1.87
N GLY A 165 11.28 1.51 1.62
CA GLY A 165 10.54 2.67 1.11
C GLY A 165 10.50 3.87 2.06
N SER A 166 10.83 3.67 3.34
CA SER A 166 10.95 4.77 4.30
C SER A 166 12.22 5.60 4.11
N LYS A 167 13.27 5.03 3.48
CA LYS A 167 14.58 5.64 3.27
C LYS A 167 14.93 5.85 1.81
N ILE A 168 14.33 5.08 0.91
CA ILE A 168 14.60 5.13 -0.52
C ILE A 168 13.43 5.84 -1.22
N GLU A 169 13.73 6.94 -1.90
CA GLU A 169 12.75 7.64 -2.70
C GLU A 169 12.32 6.76 -3.87
N HIS A 170 11.02 6.60 -4.05
CA HIS A 170 10.49 5.69 -5.06
C HIS A 170 9.21 6.21 -5.69
N ARG A 171 8.90 5.65 -6.86
CA ARG A 171 7.65 5.93 -7.60
C ARG A 171 7.21 4.71 -8.40
N VAL A 172 6.01 4.80 -8.96
CA VAL A 172 5.55 3.91 -10.04
C VAL A 172 5.72 4.63 -11.36
N GLU A 173 6.44 4.01 -12.30
CA GLU A 173 6.52 4.49 -13.68
C GLU A 173 5.12 4.55 -14.31
N PRO A 174 4.84 5.50 -15.23
CA PRO A 174 3.60 5.50 -15.99
C PRO A 174 3.35 4.15 -16.69
N PHE A 175 2.10 3.73 -16.74
CA PHE A 175 1.70 2.46 -17.34
C PHE A 175 0.37 2.60 -18.09
N GLU A 176 0.11 1.63 -18.97
CA GLU A 176 -1.17 1.44 -19.66
C GLU A 176 -1.73 0.06 -19.31
N GLY A 177 -3.06 -0.06 -19.26
CA GLY A 177 -3.74 -1.31 -18.90
C GLY A 177 -4.29 -1.34 -17.49
N GLU A 178 -4.65 -2.52 -17.02
CA GLU A 178 -5.15 -2.75 -15.67
C GLU A 178 -4.06 -3.32 -14.77
N ARG A 179 -3.70 -2.57 -13.74
CA ARG A 179 -2.62 -2.90 -12.82
C ARG A 179 -3.13 -2.94 -11.39
N TYR A 180 -2.95 -4.06 -10.74
CA TYR A 180 -3.07 -4.20 -9.29
C TYR A 180 -1.68 -4.25 -8.67
N SER A 181 -1.52 -3.75 -7.46
CA SER A 181 -0.30 -3.96 -6.69
C SER A 181 -0.59 -4.16 -5.22
N LEU A 182 0.24 -5.00 -4.61
CA LEU A 182 0.30 -5.22 -3.18
C LEU A 182 1.63 -4.68 -2.65
N VAL A 183 1.56 -3.96 -1.54
CA VAL A 183 2.74 -3.56 -0.78
C VAL A 183 2.55 -4.09 0.64
N PHE A 184 3.38 -5.05 1.00
CA PHE A 184 3.44 -5.63 2.35
C PHE A 184 4.46 -4.85 3.16
N PHE A 185 4.10 -4.41 4.36
CA PHE A 185 4.98 -3.59 5.20
C PHE A 185 4.65 -3.69 6.69
N LYS A 186 5.54 -3.16 7.53
CA LYS A 186 5.31 -2.92 8.96
C LYS A 186 5.07 -1.43 9.21
N ASN A 187 4.16 -1.14 10.16
CA ASN A 187 3.89 0.23 10.62
C ASN A 187 3.56 0.22 12.13
#